data_26f0759aae7b85745e4210bf62dda651
#
_entry.id   26f0759aae7b85745e4210bf62dda651
#
_cell.length_a   1.000
_cell.length_b   1.000
_cell.length_c   1.000
_cell.angle_alpha   90.00
_cell.angle_beta   90.00
_cell.angle_gamma   90.00
#
_symmetry.space_group_name_H-M   'P 1'
#
loop_
_entity.id
_entity.type
_entity.pdbx_description
1 polymer ?
#
loop_
_entity_poly.entity_id
_entity_poly.type
_entity_poly.pdbx_seq_one_letter_code
_entity_poly.pdbx_strand_id
1 'polypeptide(L)'
;MRRCSRLNTFLILSFAAIFLLAPLSRGASPTVAEAEKFIADTEARLMDLSIKASRAAWVQANFITDDTEAIASQANQEWIEALTNLAKDVKRFDGMNLPPVLDRKFRLLKLSLFSLSDPKEREEVARLGTNLEAEYGKGKACPPSGKHAGKCLPIGEVEQVLAASRDPQEMKEVWTAWHAVGAPLRQKYTRFVELQNKGARELGFKDMGAMWRSKYDMPPEQFTAEVERLWNQVRPLYESLHAYVRTRIAKQYGNDAVTADGLIRADLLGNPWAQEWSNVYPLVSVPGAGPGYDLTGILKEKKIDELEMVRYGENFFKSLGFAPLPKTFWERSLFVKPRDREVVCHASAWDIDNRDDLRLKMCIQIRDEDFVTIHHELGHNIYQRAYNRQPFLFMDGANDGFHEAIGDTIALSITPEYLKKVGLLENVPQSDDTALLLRRAMDKVAFLPFGLMIDQWRWKVMDGSLKPADYNKGWWELREKYQGVAPPVARSESDFDPGAKYHVPANVPYTRYFLAHILQFQFYRALCNEAGYNGPLHGCAFYDNKQAGAKLNAMLEMGMSKPWPEALKAMTGETRIDATALLEYFAPLKKWLDEQNAAAGVKPGWMLPQNPLAGPVASRQSAIGSAQ
;
A
#
# COMPACT_ATOMS: atom_id res chain seq x y z
N MET A 1 16.58 39.43 88.54
CA MET A 1 15.69 39.78 89.67
C MET A 1 14.37 39.03 89.49
N ARG A 2 14.01 38.27 90.57
CA ARG A 2 12.69 37.77 90.98
C ARG A 2 11.93 36.90 89.90
N ARG A 3 11.87 35.55 90.00
CA ARG A 3 11.08 34.70 90.95
C ARG A 3 9.57 34.95 90.89
N CYS A 4 8.81 33.92 90.42
CA CYS A 4 7.74 33.16 91.12
C CYS A 4 7.10 32.22 90.10
N SER A 5 7.18 30.92 90.13
CA SER A 5 6.68 29.83 90.99
C SER A 5 5.17 29.76 91.11
N ARG A 6 4.54 28.73 90.60
CA ARG A 6 3.52 27.79 91.11
C ARG A 6 2.93 26.97 89.97
N LEU A 7 3.11 25.73 89.91
CA LEU A 7 2.53 24.51 90.53
C LEU A 7 1.04 24.28 90.24
N ASN A 8 0.81 23.08 89.70
CA ASN A 8 -0.39 22.25 89.74
C ASN A 8 -1.32 22.37 88.49
N THR A 9 -1.82 21.33 87.86
CA THR A 9 -2.28 20.00 88.30
C THR A 9 -2.43 19.11 87.08
N PHE A 10 -2.08 17.83 87.16
CA PHE A 10 -2.31 16.79 86.15
C PHE A 10 -3.81 16.59 85.91
N LEU A 11 -4.25 16.66 84.66
CA LEU A 11 -5.49 16.03 84.22
C LEU A 11 -5.15 15.22 82.91
N ILE A 12 -5.12 13.91 83.08
CA ILE A 12 -4.98 12.95 81.98
C ILE A 12 -6.33 12.88 81.26
N LEU A 13 -6.43 13.47 80.08
CA LEU A 13 -7.54 13.25 79.15
C LEU A 13 -7.05 12.30 78.04
N SER A 14 -7.50 11.07 78.12
CA SER A 14 -7.34 10.07 77.10
C SER A 14 -8.11 10.48 75.82
N PHE A 15 -7.41 10.99 74.81
CA PHE A 15 -7.97 11.16 73.49
C PHE A 15 -7.90 9.85 72.78
N ALA A 16 -9.04 9.14 72.69
CA ALA A 16 -9.22 8.04 71.74
C ALA A 16 -9.18 8.62 70.31
N ALA A 17 -8.07 8.41 69.59
CA ALA A 17 -7.96 8.73 68.16
C ALA A 17 -8.85 7.74 67.40
N ILE A 18 -10.06 8.16 67.03
CA ILE A 18 -10.89 7.50 66.04
C ILE A 18 -10.20 7.73 64.67
N PHE A 19 -9.42 6.77 64.19
CA PHE A 19 -9.02 6.70 62.83
C PHE A 19 -10.27 6.46 61.96
N LEU A 20 -10.88 7.53 61.47
CA LEU A 20 -11.78 7.49 60.33
C LEU A 20 -10.95 6.98 59.12
N LEU A 21 -11.01 5.69 58.86
CA LEU A 21 -10.67 5.10 57.55
C LEU A 21 -11.61 5.76 56.55
N ALA A 22 -11.17 6.85 55.92
CA ALA A 22 -11.78 7.33 54.69
C ALA A 22 -11.72 6.18 53.68
N PRO A 23 -12.85 5.71 53.13
CA PRO A 23 -12.80 4.75 52.07
C PRO A 23 -11.99 5.39 50.94
N LEU A 24 -10.87 4.77 50.53
CA LEU A 24 -10.24 5.06 49.27
C LEU A 24 -11.36 4.95 48.22
N SER A 25 -11.86 6.12 47.77
CA SER A 25 -12.82 6.15 46.69
C SER A 25 -12.11 5.53 45.49
N ARG A 26 -12.36 4.25 45.24
CA ARG A 26 -12.15 3.69 43.88
C ARG A 26 -12.91 4.63 42.98
N GLY A 27 -12.19 5.35 42.12
CA GLY A 27 -12.83 6.20 41.12
C GLY A 27 -13.96 5.41 40.46
N ALA A 28 -15.16 6.02 40.42
CA ALA A 28 -16.33 5.38 39.81
C ALA A 28 -15.93 4.91 38.41
N SER A 29 -16.30 3.68 38.06
CA SER A 29 -16.09 3.15 36.68
C SER A 29 -16.76 4.10 35.69
N PRO A 30 -16.12 4.43 34.57
CA PRO A 30 -16.67 5.35 33.58
C PRO A 30 -18.02 4.84 33.08
N THR A 31 -18.92 5.77 32.77
CA THR A 31 -20.27 5.49 32.25
C THR A 31 -20.28 5.49 30.71
N VAL A 32 -21.33 4.91 30.11
CA VAL A 32 -21.53 4.95 28.64
C VAL A 32 -21.65 6.41 28.16
N ALA A 33 -22.33 7.29 28.91
CA ALA A 33 -22.45 8.71 28.57
C ALA A 33 -21.09 9.45 28.57
N GLU A 34 -20.20 9.11 29.49
CA GLU A 34 -18.82 9.63 29.47
C GLU A 34 -18.02 9.11 28.28
N ALA A 35 -18.22 7.84 27.88
CA ALA A 35 -17.60 7.26 26.69
C ALA A 35 -18.11 7.93 25.40
N GLU A 36 -19.42 8.17 25.29
CA GLU A 36 -20.02 8.91 24.17
C GLU A 36 -19.45 10.33 24.05
N LYS A 37 -19.42 11.06 25.19
CA LYS A 37 -18.83 12.40 25.22
C LYS A 37 -17.36 12.40 24.84
N PHE A 38 -16.57 11.46 25.36
CA PHE A 38 -15.15 11.33 25.02
C PHE A 38 -14.95 11.12 23.50
N ILE A 39 -15.72 10.24 22.87
CA ILE A 39 -15.63 10.00 21.43
C ILE A 39 -16.07 11.22 20.63
N ALA A 40 -17.15 11.91 21.02
CA ALA A 40 -17.59 13.12 20.34
C ALA A 40 -16.56 14.25 20.39
N ASP A 41 -15.98 14.51 21.56
CA ASP A 41 -14.91 15.50 21.73
C ASP A 41 -13.64 15.10 20.93
N THR A 42 -13.31 13.80 20.90
CA THR A 42 -12.19 13.25 20.14
C THR A 42 -12.39 13.45 18.63
N GLU A 43 -13.56 13.09 18.10
CA GLU A 43 -13.87 13.25 16.67
C GLU A 43 -13.80 14.72 16.24
N ALA A 44 -14.36 15.63 17.03
CA ALA A 44 -14.28 17.07 16.75
C ALA A 44 -12.82 17.57 16.72
N ARG A 45 -12.03 17.19 17.73
CA ARG A 45 -10.61 17.58 17.81
C ARG A 45 -9.78 17.00 16.64
N LEU A 46 -9.96 15.72 16.33
CA LEU A 46 -9.23 15.07 15.24
C LEU A 46 -9.63 15.63 13.88
N MET A 47 -10.90 16.01 13.68
CA MET A 47 -11.36 16.69 12.47
C MET A 47 -10.61 18.02 12.28
N ASP A 48 -10.55 18.87 13.29
CA ASP A 48 -9.86 20.17 13.20
C ASP A 48 -8.36 20.00 12.91
N LEU A 49 -7.71 19.05 13.59
CA LEU A 49 -6.29 18.76 13.38
C LEU A 49 -6.01 18.16 12.02
N SER A 50 -6.89 17.29 11.49
CA SER A 50 -6.73 16.71 10.16
C SER A 50 -6.82 17.78 9.07
N ILE A 51 -7.77 18.72 9.20
CA ILE A 51 -7.90 19.85 8.27
C ILE A 51 -6.64 20.72 8.28
N LYS A 52 -6.12 21.00 9.47
CA LYS A 52 -4.88 21.79 9.64
C LYS A 52 -3.69 21.09 8.99
N ALA A 53 -3.52 19.80 9.29
CA ALA A 53 -2.43 18.99 8.74
C ALA A 53 -2.53 18.83 7.22
N SER A 54 -3.73 18.56 6.67
CA SER A 54 -3.98 18.44 5.24
C SER A 54 -3.68 19.74 4.49
N ARG A 55 -4.06 20.91 5.04
CA ARG A 55 -3.72 22.21 4.45
C ARG A 55 -2.23 22.47 4.42
N ALA A 56 -1.53 22.18 5.53
CA ALA A 56 -0.09 22.36 5.63
C ALA A 56 0.66 21.43 4.67
N ALA A 57 0.26 20.18 4.61
CA ALA A 57 0.84 19.19 3.69
C ALA A 57 0.56 19.54 2.21
N TRP A 58 -0.64 20.03 1.89
CA TRP A 58 -0.97 20.51 0.53
C TRP A 58 -0.05 21.66 0.12
N VAL A 59 0.13 22.66 0.98
CA VAL A 59 1.01 23.81 0.70
C VAL A 59 2.44 23.34 0.50
N GLN A 60 2.96 22.50 1.40
CA GLN A 60 4.32 21.95 1.30
C GLN A 60 4.51 21.14 0.00
N ALA A 61 3.57 20.27 -0.37
CA ALA A 61 3.68 19.46 -1.59
C ALA A 61 3.62 20.28 -2.89
N ASN A 62 2.99 21.46 -2.87
CA ASN A 62 2.80 22.32 -4.04
C ASN A 62 3.70 23.57 -4.07
N PHE A 63 4.46 23.81 -3.01
CA PHE A 63 5.41 24.90 -2.88
C PHE A 63 6.49 24.52 -1.87
N ILE A 64 7.54 23.83 -2.34
CA ILE A 64 8.57 23.25 -1.48
C ILE A 64 9.58 24.32 -1.09
N THR A 65 9.60 24.69 0.19
CA THR A 65 10.56 25.60 0.81
C THR A 65 10.81 25.19 2.26
N ASP A 66 11.89 25.68 2.87
CA ASP A 66 12.18 25.46 4.29
C ASP A 66 11.02 25.90 5.19
N ASP A 67 10.36 27.01 4.87
CA ASP A 67 9.21 27.53 5.62
C ASP A 67 7.98 26.61 5.51
N THR A 68 7.65 26.13 4.31
CA THR A 68 6.50 25.23 4.12
C THR A 68 6.74 23.85 4.74
N GLU A 69 7.97 23.36 4.73
CA GLU A 69 8.38 22.16 5.46
C GLU A 69 8.24 22.35 6.98
N ALA A 70 8.65 23.50 7.52
CA ALA A 70 8.49 23.82 8.93
C ALA A 70 7.01 23.88 9.34
N ILE A 71 6.14 24.53 8.53
CA ILE A 71 4.69 24.60 8.77
C ILE A 71 4.05 23.19 8.78
N ALA A 72 4.39 22.36 7.79
CA ALA A 72 3.89 21.00 7.70
C ALA A 72 4.37 20.13 8.88
N SER A 73 5.64 20.28 9.27
CA SER A 73 6.22 19.61 10.43
C SER A 73 5.51 19.99 11.72
N GLN A 74 5.23 21.27 11.94
CA GLN A 74 4.50 21.73 13.13
C GLN A 74 3.08 21.15 13.19
N ALA A 75 2.35 21.16 12.07
CA ALA A 75 1.00 20.61 12.02
C ALA A 75 0.99 19.09 12.29
N ASN A 76 1.99 18.38 11.80
CA ASN A 76 2.16 16.94 12.06
C ASN A 76 2.53 16.67 13.54
N GLN A 77 3.35 17.50 14.15
CA GLN A 77 3.67 17.39 15.59
C GLN A 77 2.42 17.54 16.46
N GLU A 78 1.56 18.53 16.17
CA GLU A 78 0.29 18.72 16.90
C GLU A 78 -0.64 17.51 16.76
N TRP A 79 -0.69 16.90 15.56
CA TRP A 79 -1.42 15.66 15.31
C TRP A 79 -0.89 14.50 16.16
N ILE A 80 0.42 14.26 16.14
CA ILE A 80 1.08 13.18 16.91
C ILE A 80 0.87 13.38 18.42
N GLU A 81 0.98 14.61 18.91
CA GLU A 81 0.75 14.92 20.32
C GLU A 81 -0.70 14.61 20.73
N ALA A 82 -1.68 14.98 19.90
CA ALA A 82 -3.07 14.67 20.15
C ALA A 82 -3.31 13.15 20.24
N LEU A 83 -2.80 12.37 19.28
CA LEU A 83 -2.89 10.92 19.30
C LEU A 83 -2.22 10.29 20.52
N THR A 84 -1.05 10.82 20.94
CA THR A 84 -0.34 10.36 22.14
C THR A 84 -1.14 10.59 23.42
N ASN A 85 -1.81 11.72 23.53
CA ASN A 85 -2.66 12.03 24.68
C ASN A 85 -3.92 11.14 24.68
N LEU A 86 -4.57 10.98 23.54
CA LEU A 86 -5.72 10.09 23.39
C LEU A 86 -5.39 8.63 23.73
N ALA A 87 -4.16 8.17 23.43
CA ALA A 87 -3.72 6.81 23.78
C ALA A 87 -3.66 6.55 25.29
N LYS A 88 -3.49 7.60 26.11
CA LYS A 88 -3.57 7.51 27.57
C LYS A 88 -5.03 7.50 28.05
N ASP A 89 -5.83 8.40 27.49
CA ASP A 89 -7.20 8.64 27.95
C ASP A 89 -8.16 7.51 27.56
N VAL A 90 -7.96 6.90 26.40
CA VAL A 90 -8.82 5.81 25.89
C VAL A 90 -8.81 4.57 26.79
N LYS A 91 -7.70 4.31 27.50
CA LYS A 91 -7.53 3.13 28.37
C LYS A 91 -8.55 3.08 29.53
N ARG A 92 -9.06 4.21 29.98
CA ARG A 92 -10.06 4.26 31.08
C ARG A 92 -11.39 3.60 30.71
N PHE A 93 -11.65 3.39 29.41
CA PHE A 93 -12.85 2.75 28.88
C PHE A 93 -12.65 1.27 28.54
N ASP A 94 -11.48 0.70 28.82
CA ASP A 94 -11.17 -0.70 28.54
C ASP A 94 -12.08 -1.64 29.33
N GLY A 95 -12.61 -2.67 28.65
CA GLY A 95 -13.48 -3.67 29.27
C GLY A 95 -14.92 -3.23 29.51
N MET A 96 -15.31 -2.02 29.10
CA MET A 96 -16.71 -1.60 29.13
C MET A 96 -17.56 -2.34 28.10
N ASN A 97 -18.79 -2.67 28.48
CA ASN A 97 -19.81 -3.15 27.52
C ASN A 97 -20.45 -1.93 26.84
N LEU A 98 -19.97 -1.59 25.64
CA LEU A 98 -20.40 -0.43 24.88
C LEU A 98 -21.44 -0.81 23.81
N PRO A 99 -22.33 0.13 23.42
CA PRO A 99 -23.17 -0.06 22.23
C PRO A 99 -22.30 -0.33 20.99
N PRO A 100 -22.76 -1.17 20.02
CA PRO A 100 -21.92 -1.65 18.92
C PRO A 100 -21.23 -0.53 18.09
N VAL A 101 -21.95 0.57 17.82
CA VAL A 101 -21.38 1.70 17.06
C VAL A 101 -20.27 2.40 17.86
N LEU A 102 -20.47 2.58 19.17
CA LEU A 102 -19.50 3.20 20.05
C LEU A 102 -18.27 2.29 20.25
N ASP A 103 -18.47 1.00 20.46
CA ASP A 103 -17.41 0.00 20.55
C ASP A 103 -16.53 0.02 19.28
N ARG A 104 -17.16 0.05 18.08
CA ARG A 104 -16.43 0.15 16.82
C ARG A 104 -15.58 1.43 16.74
N LYS A 105 -16.11 2.59 17.17
CA LYS A 105 -15.34 3.84 17.21
C LYS A 105 -14.12 3.73 18.12
N PHE A 106 -14.28 3.17 19.32
CA PHE A 106 -13.18 2.92 20.25
C PHE A 106 -12.12 1.98 19.66
N ARG A 107 -12.55 0.92 18.99
CA ARG A 107 -11.66 -0.01 18.32
C ARG A 107 -10.86 0.68 17.21
N LEU A 108 -11.50 1.43 16.31
CA LEU A 108 -10.84 2.15 15.23
C LEU A 108 -9.89 3.22 15.76
N LEU A 109 -10.31 3.96 16.80
CA LEU A 109 -9.45 4.92 17.48
C LEU A 109 -8.18 4.24 18.00
N LYS A 110 -8.29 3.12 18.74
CA LYS A 110 -7.12 2.39 19.27
C LYS A 110 -6.18 1.92 18.17
N LEU A 111 -6.71 1.48 17.02
CA LEU A 111 -5.91 1.03 15.88
C LEU A 111 -5.15 2.16 15.17
N SER A 112 -5.56 3.43 15.36
CA SER A 112 -4.86 4.61 14.83
C SER A 112 -3.88 5.25 15.82
N LEU A 113 -3.86 4.79 17.08
CA LEU A 113 -2.97 5.34 18.09
C LEU A 113 -1.59 4.68 18.04
N PHE A 114 -0.61 5.43 18.53
CA PHE A 114 0.71 4.93 18.89
C PHE A 114 1.04 5.40 20.30
N SER A 115 1.50 4.51 21.17
CA SER A 115 1.77 4.86 22.57
C SER A 115 3.06 4.24 23.06
N LEU A 116 3.94 5.07 23.59
CA LEU A 116 5.06 4.65 24.44
C LEU A 116 5.00 5.47 25.73
N SER A 117 5.01 4.80 26.88
CA SER A 117 4.93 5.46 28.19
C SER A 117 6.18 6.29 28.47
N ASP A 118 7.35 5.80 28.09
CA ASP A 118 8.62 6.50 28.28
C ASP A 118 8.79 7.65 27.25
N PRO A 119 8.96 8.90 27.72
CA PRO A 119 9.19 10.05 26.85
C PRO A 119 10.43 9.94 25.96
N LYS A 120 11.52 9.34 26.48
CA LYS A 120 12.76 9.16 25.72
C LYS A 120 12.60 8.16 24.58
N GLU A 121 11.88 7.08 24.83
CA GLU A 121 11.58 6.09 23.77
C GLU A 121 10.61 6.66 22.72
N ARG A 122 9.68 7.54 23.08
CA ARG A 122 8.85 8.27 22.11
C ARG A 122 9.68 9.16 21.20
N GLU A 123 10.62 9.91 21.77
CA GLU A 123 11.55 10.73 20.99
C GLU A 123 12.44 9.84 20.11
N GLU A 124 12.94 8.74 20.65
CA GLU A 124 13.80 7.80 19.92
C GLU A 124 13.06 7.19 18.72
N VAL A 125 11.83 6.69 18.88
CA VAL A 125 11.08 6.05 17.78
C VAL A 125 10.70 7.05 16.69
N ALA A 126 10.33 8.30 17.06
CA ALA A 126 10.04 9.36 16.10
C ALA A 126 11.30 9.72 15.29
N ARG A 127 12.44 9.90 15.97
CA ARG A 127 13.73 10.16 15.33
C ARG A 127 14.19 9.01 14.43
N LEU A 128 14.01 7.76 14.86
CA LEU A 128 14.35 6.58 14.05
C LEU A 128 13.49 6.50 12.80
N GLY A 129 12.17 6.71 12.91
CA GLY A 129 11.27 6.69 11.75
C GLY A 129 11.65 7.74 10.71
N THR A 130 11.80 9.01 11.14
CA THR A 130 12.24 10.10 10.25
C THR A 130 13.61 9.81 9.63
N ASN A 131 14.54 9.25 10.41
CA ASN A 131 15.90 8.98 9.95
C ASN A 131 15.94 7.84 8.92
N LEU A 132 15.19 6.75 9.14
CA LEU A 132 15.06 5.62 8.20
C LEU A 132 14.52 6.07 6.85
N GLU A 133 13.46 6.88 6.85
CA GLU A 133 12.86 7.39 5.62
C GLU A 133 13.80 8.37 4.90
N ALA A 134 14.42 9.30 5.64
CA ALA A 134 15.35 10.27 5.08
C ALA A 134 16.62 9.63 4.49
N GLU A 135 17.17 8.60 5.14
CA GLU A 135 18.35 7.88 4.62
C GLU A 135 18.00 7.09 3.36
N TYR A 136 16.82 6.45 3.32
CA TYR A 136 16.31 5.84 2.09
C TYR A 136 16.17 6.89 0.96
N GLY A 137 15.55 8.03 1.24
CA GLY A 137 15.33 9.09 0.25
C GLY A 137 16.62 9.72 -0.30
N LYS A 138 17.67 9.75 0.50
CA LYS A 138 19.03 10.19 0.09
C LYS A 138 19.84 9.09 -0.58
N GLY A 139 19.35 7.84 -0.55
CA GLY A 139 20.03 6.67 -1.10
C GLY A 139 20.32 6.82 -2.59
N LYS A 140 21.50 6.39 -3.00
CA LYS A 140 21.93 6.37 -4.40
C LYS A 140 22.64 5.07 -4.72
N ALA A 141 22.39 4.53 -5.89
CA ALA A 141 23.18 3.43 -6.43
C ALA A 141 24.50 3.97 -6.97
N CYS A 142 25.61 3.58 -6.39
CA CYS A 142 26.94 3.98 -6.82
C CYS A 142 27.72 2.74 -7.31
N PRO A 143 27.54 2.29 -8.57
CA PRO A 143 28.24 1.13 -9.10
C PRO A 143 29.78 1.34 -9.06
N PRO A 144 30.54 0.37 -8.54
CA PRO A 144 32.00 0.50 -8.47
C PRO A 144 32.69 0.26 -9.81
N SER A 145 31.98 -0.34 -10.78
CA SER A 145 32.48 -0.70 -12.09
C SER A 145 31.44 -0.50 -13.19
N GLY A 146 31.82 -0.74 -14.44
CA GLY A 146 30.92 -0.75 -15.59
C GLY A 146 30.53 0.63 -16.10
N LYS A 147 29.43 0.70 -16.82
CA LYS A 147 28.95 1.89 -17.55
C LYS A 147 28.65 3.08 -16.66
N HIS A 148 28.26 2.83 -15.41
CA HIS A 148 27.92 3.85 -14.43
C HIS A 148 29.00 4.03 -13.35
N ALA A 149 30.20 3.51 -13.54
CA ALA A 149 31.31 3.68 -12.59
C ALA A 149 31.59 5.16 -12.32
N GLY A 150 31.72 5.51 -11.02
CA GLY A 150 31.94 6.89 -10.60
C GLY A 150 30.70 7.80 -10.62
N LYS A 151 29.52 7.27 -10.97
CA LYS A 151 28.23 7.97 -10.88
C LYS A 151 27.37 7.36 -9.79
N CYS A 152 26.63 8.20 -9.08
CA CYS A 152 25.67 7.75 -8.06
C CYS A 152 24.25 8.10 -8.53
N LEU A 153 23.48 7.08 -8.91
CA LEU A 153 22.16 7.21 -9.50
C LEU A 153 21.09 7.25 -8.41
N PRO A 154 20.21 8.27 -8.37
CA PRO A 154 19.02 8.26 -7.54
C PRO A 154 18.04 7.18 -8.04
N ILE A 155 17.05 6.81 -7.21
CA ILE A 155 16.12 5.71 -7.51
C ILE A 155 15.43 5.86 -8.88
N GLY A 156 14.98 7.04 -9.26
CA GLY A 156 14.32 7.25 -10.56
C GLY A 156 15.23 6.96 -11.76
N GLU A 157 16.53 7.22 -11.67
CA GLU A 157 17.49 6.83 -12.72
C GLU A 157 17.76 5.33 -12.69
N VAL A 158 17.82 4.70 -11.51
CA VAL A 158 17.91 3.24 -11.36
C VAL A 158 16.74 2.54 -12.04
N GLU A 159 15.52 3.02 -11.79
CA GLU A 159 14.31 2.50 -12.43
C GLU A 159 14.36 2.65 -13.96
N GLN A 160 14.78 3.81 -14.47
CA GLN A 160 14.94 4.04 -15.91
C GLN A 160 15.95 3.10 -16.55
N VAL A 161 17.11 2.88 -15.91
CA VAL A 161 18.13 1.95 -16.42
C VAL A 161 17.58 0.53 -16.46
N LEU A 162 16.97 0.04 -15.37
CA LEU A 162 16.43 -1.32 -15.32
C LEU A 162 15.25 -1.52 -16.27
N ALA A 163 14.44 -0.51 -16.51
CA ALA A 163 13.34 -0.55 -17.46
C ALA A 163 13.81 -0.61 -18.93
N ALA A 164 14.81 0.20 -19.28
CA ALA A 164 15.23 0.41 -20.66
C ALA A 164 16.41 -0.48 -21.11
N SER A 165 17.36 -0.79 -20.20
CA SER A 165 18.54 -1.57 -20.54
C SER A 165 18.20 -3.01 -20.92
N ARG A 166 19.01 -3.55 -21.82
CA ARG A 166 18.99 -4.98 -22.19
C ARG A 166 20.39 -5.60 -22.01
N ASP A 167 21.31 -4.89 -21.38
CA ASP A 167 22.63 -5.38 -20.99
C ASP A 167 22.54 -6.01 -19.59
N PRO A 168 22.65 -7.34 -19.45
CA PRO A 168 22.50 -8.03 -18.16
C PRO A 168 23.62 -7.68 -17.16
N GLN A 169 24.77 -7.20 -17.64
CA GLN A 169 25.85 -6.76 -16.76
C GLN A 169 25.55 -5.38 -16.15
N GLU A 170 25.09 -4.42 -16.97
CA GLU A 170 24.64 -3.10 -16.52
C GLU A 170 23.50 -3.22 -15.52
N MET A 171 22.48 -4.04 -15.83
CA MET A 171 21.34 -4.25 -14.92
C MET A 171 21.79 -4.85 -13.59
N LYS A 172 22.69 -5.85 -13.59
CA LYS A 172 23.21 -6.47 -12.39
C LYS A 172 23.97 -5.46 -11.52
N GLU A 173 24.84 -4.64 -12.11
CA GLU A 173 25.65 -3.65 -11.39
C GLU A 173 24.78 -2.57 -10.75
N VAL A 174 23.82 -2.02 -11.49
CA VAL A 174 22.91 -0.98 -10.97
C VAL A 174 21.98 -1.56 -9.90
N TRP A 175 21.43 -2.76 -10.12
CA TRP A 175 20.59 -3.45 -9.14
C TRP A 175 21.36 -3.69 -7.82
N THR A 176 22.58 -4.22 -7.90
CA THR A 176 23.42 -4.52 -6.74
C THR A 176 23.75 -3.25 -5.96
N ALA A 177 24.12 -2.18 -6.68
CA ALA A 177 24.44 -0.89 -6.08
C ALA A 177 23.22 -0.25 -5.39
N TRP A 178 22.01 -0.39 -5.96
CA TRP A 178 20.78 0.09 -5.30
C TRP A 178 20.48 -0.69 -4.02
N HIS A 179 20.57 -2.01 -4.02
CA HIS A 179 20.27 -2.82 -2.84
C HIS A 179 21.26 -2.61 -1.69
N ALA A 180 22.45 -2.09 -1.97
CA ALA A 180 23.41 -1.70 -0.93
C ALA A 180 22.93 -0.52 -0.06
N VAL A 181 21.97 0.29 -0.54
CA VAL A 181 21.34 1.39 0.23
C VAL A 181 20.65 0.88 1.50
N GLY A 182 20.18 -0.36 1.49
CA GLY A 182 19.50 -0.94 2.64
C GLY A 182 20.42 -1.27 3.82
N ALA A 183 21.64 -1.71 3.57
CA ALA A 183 22.54 -2.23 4.60
C ALA A 183 22.74 -1.30 5.83
N PRO A 184 22.96 0.03 5.68
CA PRO A 184 23.10 0.95 6.81
C PRO A 184 21.84 1.10 7.66
N LEU A 185 20.66 0.77 7.12
CA LEU A 185 19.38 0.95 7.80
C LEU A 185 19.09 -0.18 8.81
N ARG A 186 19.74 -1.34 8.69
CA ARG A 186 19.41 -2.58 9.41
C ARG A 186 19.33 -2.40 10.92
N GLN A 187 20.37 -1.84 11.56
CA GLN A 187 20.40 -1.68 13.02
C GLN A 187 19.31 -0.73 13.51
N LYS A 188 19.11 0.38 12.80
CA LYS A 188 18.07 1.36 13.10
C LYS A 188 16.68 0.75 12.95
N TYR A 189 16.45 -0.03 11.89
CA TYR A 189 15.19 -0.73 11.66
C TYR A 189 14.90 -1.75 12.77
N THR A 190 15.91 -2.52 13.20
CA THR A 190 15.75 -3.47 14.32
C THR A 190 15.28 -2.74 15.58
N ARG A 191 15.96 -1.66 15.96
CA ARG A 191 15.59 -0.86 17.15
C ARG A 191 14.22 -0.20 17.00
N PHE A 192 13.89 0.27 15.82
CA PHE A 192 12.60 0.84 15.50
C PHE A 192 11.46 -0.17 15.70
N VAL A 193 11.62 -1.41 15.22
CA VAL A 193 10.63 -2.50 15.42
C VAL A 193 10.46 -2.85 16.89
N GLU A 194 11.54 -2.89 17.68
CA GLU A 194 11.45 -3.13 19.13
C GLU A 194 10.55 -2.10 19.83
N LEU A 195 10.75 -0.83 19.52
CA LEU A 195 9.97 0.27 20.08
C LEU A 195 8.52 0.25 19.60
N GLN A 196 8.29 -0.03 18.33
CA GLN A 196 6.94 -0.19 17.78
C GLN A 196 6.17 -1.34 18.45
N ASN A 197 6.82 -2.47 18.63
CA ASN A 197 6.24 -3.60 19.36
C ASN A 197 5.93 -3.26 20.82
N LYS A 198 6.79 -2.47 21.48
CA LYS A 198 6.51 -1.99 22.84
C LYS A 198 5.27 -1.12 22.85
N GLY A 199 5.15 -0.18 21.90
CA GLY A 199 3.97 0.68 21.77
C GLY A 199 2.68 -0.10 21.50
N ALA A 200 2.72 -1.09 20.62
CA ALA A 200 1.58 -1.95 20.35
C ALA A 200 1.14 -2.73 21.62
N ARG A 201 2.11 -3.26 22.39
CA ARG A 201 1.80 -3.95 23.66
C ARG A 201 1.18 -3.01 24.71
N GLU A 202 1.61 -1.76 24.79
CA GLU A 202 1.00 -0.77 25.68
C GLU A 202 -0.46 -0.47 25.32
N LEU A 203 -0.86 -0.70 24.06
CA LEU A 203 -2.25 -0.58 23.57
C LEU A 203 -3.03 -1.90 23.65
N GLY A 204 -2.43 -2.97 24.18
CA GLY A 204 -3.07 -4.27 24.40
C GLY A 204 -2.93 -5.26 23.24
N PHE A 205 -2.10 -4.97 22.22
CA PHE A 205 -1.79 -5.90 21.13
C PHE A 205 -0.55 -6.74 21.46
N LYS A 206 -0.45 -7.93 20.86
CA LYS A 206 0.70 -8.82 21.03
C LYS A 206 2.01 -8.20 20.50
N ASP A 207 1.93 -7.61 19.33
CA ASP A 207 3.01 -6.95 18.60
C ASP A 207 2.42 -5.97 17.56
N MET A 208 3.25 -5.20 16.88
CA MET A 208 2.82 -4.25 15.85
C MET A 208 2.19 -4.97 14.64
N GLY A 209 2.67 -6.14 14.26
CA GLY A 209 2.09 -6.93 13.17
C GLY A 209 0.68 -7.43 13.49
N ALA A 210 0.42 -7.82 14.74
CA ALA A 210 -0.92 -8.16 15.20
C ALA A 210 -1.85 -6.92 15.17
N MET A 211 -1.35 -5.76 15.60
CA MET A 211 -2.10 -4.51 15.53
C MET A 211 -2.47 -4.16 14.08
N TRP A 212 -1.54 -4.25 13.13
CA TRP A 212 -1.82 -3.98 11.72
C TRP A 212 -2.87 -4.92 11.14
N ARG A 213 -2.75 -6.24 11.41
CA ARG A 213 -3.73 -7.23 10.94
C ARG A 213 -5.12 -7.05 11.55
N SER A 214 -5.20 -6.53 12.79
CA SER A 214 -6.46 -6.25 13.47
C SER A 214 -7.31 -5.16 12.79
N LYS A 215 -6.71 -4.34 11.88
CA LYS A 215 -7.44 -3.35 11.07
C LYS A 215 -8.42 -3.99 10.07
N TYR A 216 -8.25 -5.27 9.76
CA TYR A 216 -9.08 -5.97 8.78
C TYR A 216 -10.32 -6.66 9.38
N ASP A 217 -10.81 -6.18 10.52
CA ASP A 217 -12.06 -6.64 11.15
C ASP A 217 -12.10 -8.16 11.47
N MET A 218 -10.94 -8.78 11.68
CA MET A 218 -10.81 -10.19 12.05
C MET A 218 -9.57 -10.43 12.93
N PRO A 219 -9.48 -11.59 13.62
CA PRO A 219 -8.26 -11.97 14.34
C PRO A 219 -7.03 -11.99 13.42
N PRO A 220 -5.85 -11.53 13.90
CA PRO A 220 -4.61 -11.48 13.10
C PRO A 220 -4.23 -12.77 12.40
N GLU A 221 -4.42 -13.91 13.07
CA GLU A 221 -4.12 -15.24 12.55
C GLU A 221 -5.10 -15.65 11.43
N GLN A 222 -6.37 -15.28 11.57
CA GLN A 222 -7.37 -15.49 10.53
C GLN A 222 -7.06 -14.65 9.29
N PHE A 223 -6.65 -13.40 9.46
CA PHE A 223 -6.25 -12.55 8.35
C PHE A 223 -5.02 -13.13 7.62
N THR A 224 -4.02 -13.63 8.36
CA THR A 224 -2.87 -14.32 7.77
C THR A 224 -3.29 -15.53 6.92
N ALA A 225 -4.21 -16.34 7.43
CA ALA A 225 -4.74 -17.48 6.69
C ALA A 225 -5.55 -17.05 5.45
N GLU A 226 -6.26 -15.92 5.53
CA GLU A 226 -7.07 -15.40 4.43
C GLU A 226 -6.20 -14.90 3.26
N VAL A 227 -5.13 -14.16 3.53
CA VAL A 227 -4.23 -13.71 2.45
C VAL A 227 -3.47 -14.88 1.81
N GLU A 228 -3.11 -15.90 2.58
CA GLU A 228 -2.50 -17.12 2.01
C GLU A 228 -3.51 -17.93 1.17
N ARG A 229 -4.78 -17.97 1.56
CA ARG A 229 -5.86 -18.57 0.76
C ARG A 229 -6.01 -17.86 -0.58
N LEU A 230 -6.04 -16.54 -0.58
CA LEU A 230 -6.13 -15.72 -1.79
C LEU A 230 -4.93 -15.97 -2.71
N TRP A 231 -3.73 -16.02 -2.15
CA TRP A 231 -2.54 -16.40 -2.91
C TRP A 231 -2.68 -17.76 -3.58
N ASN A 232 -3.14 -18.77 -2.86
CA ASN A 232 -3.31 -20.12 -3.40
C ASN A 232 -4.34 -20.18 -4.54
N GLN A 233 -5.31 -19.27 -4.58
CA GLN A 233 -6.24 -19.14 -5.72
C GLN A 233 -5.53 -18.60 -6.97
N VAL A 234 -4.69 -17.57 -6.84
CA VAL A 234 -4.06 -16.89 -7.99
C VAL A 234 -2.74 -17.53 -8.43
N ARG A 235 -2.10 -18.31 -7.55
CA ARG A 235 -0.79 -18.93 -7.80
C ARG A 235 -0.70 -19.71 -9.12
N PRO A 236 -1.68 -20.53 -9.54
CA PRO A 236 -1.59 -21.26 -10.81
C PRO A 236 -1.51 -20.35 -12.04
N LEU A 237 -2.19 -19.19 -12.02
CA LEU A 237 -2.08 -18.19 -13.08
C LEU A 237 -0.70 -17.53 -13.07
N TYR A 238 -0.23 -17.12 -11.88
CA TYR A 238 1.10 -16.55 -11.73
C TYR A 238 2.21 -17.51 -12.17
N GLU A 239 2.16 -18.77 -11.76
CA GLU A 239 3.16 -19.79 -12.16
C GLU A 239 3.20 -20.01 -13.67
N SER A 240 2.05 -19.95 -14.37
CA SER A 240 2.00 -20.05 -15.82
C SER A 240 2.60 -18.82 -16.51
N LEU A 241 2.33 -17.61 -15.99
CA LEU A 241 2.96 -16.37 -16.45
C LEU A 241 4.48 -16.41 -16.22
N HIS A 242 4.90 -16.81 -15.02
CA HIS A 242 6.30 -16.93 -14.65
C HIS A 242 7.05 -17.91 -15.59
N ALA A 243 6.50 -19.09 -15.86
CA ALA A 243 7.11 -20.09 -16.75
C ALA A 243 7.27 -19.54 -18.17
N TYR A 244 6.25 -18.83 -18.68
CA TYR A 244 6.29 -18.19 -20.00
C TYR A 244 7.37 -17.12 -20.07
N VAL A 245 7.43 -16.22 -19.09
CA VAL A 245 8.43 -15.14 -19.00
C VAL A 245 9.83 -15.73 -18.81
N ARG A 246 10.01 -16.70 -17.92
CA ARG A 246 11.27 -17.39 -17.64
C ARG A 246 11.92 -17.93 -18.90
N THR A 247 11.14 -18.58 -19.75
CA THR A 247 11.64 -19.15 -21.01
C THR A 247 12.18 -18.09 -21.94
N ARG A 248 11.53 -16.94 -22.02
CA ARG A 248 11.94 -15.83 -22.89
C ARG A 248 13.13 -15.06 -22.35
N ILE A 249 13.17 -14.84 -21.04
CA ILE A 249 14.32 -14.26 -20.35
C ILE A 249 15.55 -15.15 -20.53
N ALA A 250 15.43 -16.46 -20.37
CA ALA A 250 16.52 -17.39 -20.64
C ALA A 250 16.99 -17.36 -22.10
N LYS A 251 16.05 -17.25 -23.05
CA LYS A 251 16.38 -17.11 -24.48
C LYS A 251 17.12 -15.81 -24.78
N GLN A 252 16.73 -14.71 -24.15
CA GLN A 252 17.33 -13.38 -24.35
C GLN A 252 18.72 -13.26 -23.73
N TYR A 253 18.89 -13.73 -22.49
CA TYR A 253 20.08 -13.46 -21.69
C TYR A 253 20.95 -14.69 -21.40
N GLY A 254 20.56 -15.86 -21.92
CA GLY A 254 21.32 -17.10 -21.71
C GLY A 254 21.02 -17.81 -20.38
N ASN A 255 21.76 -18.91 -20.17
CA ASN A 255 21.47 -19.82 -19.06
C ASN A 255 21.69 -19.21 -17.66
N ASP A 256 22.50 -18.16 -17.53
CA ASP A 256 22.77 -17.49 -16.26
C ASP A 256 21.60 -16.57 -15.80
N ALA A 257 20.61 -16.37 -16.66
CA ALA A 257 19.41 -15.59 -16.36
C ALA A 257 18.41 -16.31 -15.45
N VAL A 258 18.51 -17.64 -15.39
CA VAL A 258 17.61 -18.51 -14.64
C VAL A 258 18.42 -19.57 -13.90
N THR A 259 18.12 -19.80 -12.63
CA THR A 259 18.79 -20.83 -11.82
C THR A 259 18.37 -22.24 -12.29
N ALA A 260 19.13 -23.26 -11.86
CA ALA A 260 18.77 -24.67 -12.08
C ALA A 260 17.39 -25.02 -11.47
N ASP A 261 17.01 -24.35 -10.38
CA ASP A 261 15.74 -24.51 -9.69
C ASP A 261 14.57 -23.79 -10.39
N GLY A 262 14.85 -23.03 -11.46
CA GLY A 262 13.84 -22.32 -12.24
C GLY A 262 13.51 -20.92 -11.74
N LEU A 263 14.34 -20.32 -10.90
CA LEU A 263 14.18 -18.95 -10.42
C LEU A 263 14.76 -17.96 -11.44
N ILE A 264 14.04 -16.86 -11.72
CA ILE A 264 14.51 -15.79 -12.60
C ILE A 264 15.40 -14.84 -11.81
N ARG A 265 16.53 -14.38 -12.37
CA ARG A 265 17.31 -13.30 -11.78
C ARG A 265 16.46 -12.02 -11.65
N ALA A 266 16.38 -11.48 -10.44
CA ALA A 266 15.50 -10.36 -10.11
C ALA A 266 15.81 -9.06 -10.88
N ASP A 267 17.06 -8.82 -11.22
CA ASP A 267 17.53 -7.65 -11.97
C ASP A 267 17.08 -7.64 -13.44
N LEU A 268 16.67 -8.79 -14.00
CA LEU A 268 16.27 -8.93 -15.41
C LEU A 268 14.79 -8.67 -15.68
N LEU A 269 14.01 -8.37 -14.65
CA LEU A 269 12.56 -8.18 -14.75
C LEU A 269 12.11 -6.72 -14.87
N GLY A 270 13.06 -5.81 -15.19
CA GLY A 270 12.76 -4.43 -15.59
C GLY A 270 12.39 -3.47 -14.44
N ASN A 271 12.57 -3.90 -13.18
CA ASN A 271 12.22 -3.14 -11.99
C ASN A 271 13.17 -3.51 -10.84
N PRO A 272 13.61 -2.57 -9.95
CA PRO A 272 14.56 -2.87 -8.88
C PRO A 272 14.12 -4.01 -7.96
N TRP A 273 12.82 -4.17 -7.77
CA TRP A 273 12.24 -5.17 -6.86
C TRP A 273 11.61 -6.36 -7.58
N ALA A 274 11.64 -6.38 -8.93
CA ALA A 274 10.90 -7.34 -9.74
C ALA A 274 9.40 -7.42 -9.32
N GLN A 275 8.84 -6.30 -8.83
CA GLN A 275 7.49 -6.26 -8.28
C GLN A 275 6.40 -6.30 -9.36
N GLU A 276 6.71 -5.80 -10.57
CA GLU A 276 5.91 -5.88 -11.77
C GLU A 276 6.85 -6.01 -12.99
N TRP A 277 6.34 -6.46 -14.15
CA TRP A 277 7.18 -6.85 -15.27
C TRP A 277 6.84 -6.15 -16.59
N SER A 278 6.06 -5.08 -16.54
CA SER A 278 5.60 -4.33 -17.73
C SER A 278 6.76 -3.90 -18.64
N ASN A 279 7.88 -3.49 -18.03
CA ASN A 279 9.06 -3.01 -18.77
C ASN A 279 9.76 -4.09 -19.62
N VAL A 280 9.53 -5.36 -19.34
CA VAL A 280 10.06 -6.47 -20.16
C VAL A 280 9.04 -7.05 -21.12
N TYR A 281 7.84 -6.46 -21.24
CA TYR A 281 6.82 -6.86 -22.20
C TYR A 281 7.36 -7.01 -23.65
N PRO A 282 8.22 -6.11 -24.17
CA PRO A 282 8.77 -6.28 -25.53
C PRO A 282 9.52 -7.60 -25.75
N LEU A 283 10.09 -8.20 -24.71
CA LEU A 283 10.80 -9.48 -24.79
C LEU A 283 9.86 -10.69 -24.80
N VAL A 284 8.63 -10.51 -24.33
CA VAL A 284 7.66 -11.59 -24.09
C VAL A 284 6.37 -11.41 -24.91
N SER A 285 6.28 -10.37 -25.72
CA SER A 285 5.09 -10.03 -26.50
C SER A 285 4.57 -11.20 -27.34
N VAL A 286 3.26 -11.19 -27.57
CA VAL A 286 2.59 -12.22 -28.38
C VAL A 286 3.06 -12.10 -29.83
N PRO A 287 3.63 -13.16 -30.46
CA PRO A 287 4.06 -13.12 -31.85
C PRO A 287 2.91 -12.81 -32.81
N GLY A 288 3.10 -11.85 -33.71
CA GLY A 288 2.10 -11.49 -34.70
C GLY A 288 0.91 -10.67 -34.20
N ALA A 289 0.86 -10.38 -32.92
CA ALA A 289 -0.16 -9.45 -32.39
C ALA A 289 0.10 -8.04 -32.95
N GLY A 290 -0.96 -7.44 -33.51
CA GLY A 290 -0.91 -6.03 -33.92
C GLY A 290 -0.63 -5.09 -32.74
N PRO A 291 -0.26 -3.83 -33.02
CA PRO A 291 0.07 -2.85 -31.97
C PRO A 291 -1.13 -2.51 -31.07
N GLY A 292 -2.32 -3.01 -31.37
CA GLY A 292 -3.54 -2.60 -30.68
C GLY A 292 -3.93 -1.16 -31.06
N TYR A 293 -4.21 -0.33 -30.05
CA TYR A 293 -4.41 1.11 -30.22
C TYR A 293 -3.34 1.89 -29.43
N ASP A 294 -2.97 3.04 -29.96
CA ASP A 294 -2.05 3.98 -29.30
C ASP A 294 -2.86 5.15 -28.71
N LEU A 295 -3.30 5.01 -27.45
CA LEU A 295 -4.05 6.08 -26.79
C LEU A 295 -3.23 7.37 -26.68
N THR A 296 -1.93 7.27 -26.41
CA THR A 296 -1.03 8.42 -26.37
C THR A 296 -1.02 9.18 -27.71
N GLY A 297 -0.89 8.47 -28.81
CA GLY A 297 -0.95 9.06 -30.16
C GLY A 297 -2.31 9.70 -30.43
N ILE A 298 -3.41 9.03 -30.10
CA ILE A 298 -4.78 9.52 -30.25
C ILE A 298 -5.00 10.83 -29.47
N LEU A 299 -4.59 10.88 -28.20
CA LEU A 299 -4.72 12.08 -27.36
C LEU A 299 -3.97 13.27 -27.97
N LYS A 300 -2.74 13.05 -28.45
CA LYS A 300 -1.92 14.08 -29.10
C LYS A 300 -2.50 14.54 -30.45
N GLU A 301 -2.96 13.61 -31.29
CA GLU A 301 -3.59 13.92 -32.57
C GLU A 301 -4.85 14.75 -32.41
N LYS A 302 -5.69 14.38 -31.43
CA LYS A 302 -6.91 15.12 -31.09
C LYS A 302 -6.64 16.40 -30.28
N LYS A 303 -5.37 16.68 -29.94
CA LYS A 303 -4.92 17.87 -29.19
C LYS A 303 -5.61 18.00 -27.83
N ILE A 304 -5.86 16.86 -27.18
CA ILE A 304 -6.42 16.81 -25.83
C ILE A 304 -5.39 17.40 -24.87
N ASP A 305 -5.80 18.38 -24.06
CA ASP A 305 -4.97 18.97 -23.03
C ASP A 305 -5.16 18.30 -21.66
N GLU A 306 -4.39 18.71 -20.66
CA GLU A 306 -4.40 18.16 -19.32
C GLU A 306 -5.78 18.31 -18.65
N LEU A 307 -6.45 19.46 -18.83
CA LEU A 307 -7.77 19.71 -18.25
C LEU A 307 -8.85 18.85 -18.92
N GLU A 308 -8.75 18.67 -20.24
CA GLU A 308 -9.65 17.78 -20.97
C GLU A 308 -9.49 16.33 -20.53
N MET A 309 -8.26 15.87 -20.27
CA MET A 309 -8.02 14.54 -19.68
C MET A 309 -8.75 14.37 -18.34
N VAL A 310 -8.68 15.37 -17.45
CA VAL A 310 -9.40 15.35 -16.16
C VAL A 310 -10.92 15.38 -16.37
N ARG A 311 -11.41 16.11 -17.39
CA ARG A 311 -12.85 16.12 -17.73
C ARG A 311 -13.35 14.77 -18.23
N TYR A 312 -12.54 13.98 -18.95
CA TYR A 312 -12.91 12.60 -19.29
C TYR A 312 -13.14 11.78 -18.02
N GLY A 313 -12.25 11.87 -17.04
CA GLY A 313 -12.42 11.20 -15.75
C GLY A 313 -13.65 11.70 -14.99
N GLU A 314 -13.89 13.02 -14.88
CA GLU A 314 -15.11 13.54 -14.25
C GLU A 314 -16.37 13.04 -14.98
N ASN A 315 -16.38 13.07 -16.30
CA ASN A 315 -17.51 12.63 -17.09
C ASN A 315 -17.78 11.13 -16.93
N PHE A 316 -16.75 10.32 -16.69
CA PHE A 316 -16.94 8.92 -16.35
C PHE A 316 -17.82 8.79 -15.11
N PHE A 317 -17.49 9.45 -13.99
CA PHE A 317 -18.28 9.39 -12.76
C PHE A 317 -19.65 10.04 -12.90
N LYS A 318 -19.77 11.14 -13.63
CA LYS A 318 -21.09 11.77 -13.90
C LYS A 318 -21.99 10.84 -14.70
N SER A 319 -21.44 10.06 -15.62
CA SER A 319 -22.21 9.08 -16.39
C SER A 319 -22.81 7.98 -15.49
N LEU A 320 -22.13 7.66 -14.39
CA LEU A 320 -22.60 6.74 -13.36
C LEU A 320 -23.63 7.36 -12.39
N GLY A 321 -23.89 8.67 -12.49
CA GLY A 321 -24.83 9.39 -11.64
C GLY A 321 -24.23 10.13 -10.45
N PHE A 322 -22.90 10.17 -10.32
CA PHE A 322 -22.25 10.99 -9.30
C PHE A 322 -22.37 12.48 -9.62
N ALA A 323 -22.40 13.31 -8.59
CA ALA A 323 -22.44 14.76 -8.75
C ALA A 323 -21.11 15.27 -9.37
N PRO A 324 -21.16 16.37 -10.17
CA PRO A 324 -19.95 17.02 -10.68
C PRO A 324 -18.97 17.35 -9.56
N LEU A 325 -17.69 17.36 -9.88
CA LEU A 325 -16.66 17.82 -8.96
C LEU A 325 -16.91 19.29 -8.58
N PRO A 326 -16.64 19.70 -7.33
CA PRO A 326 -16.91 21.05 -6.87
C PRO A 326 -16.06 22.07 -7.62
N LYS A 327 -16.52 23.33 -7.70
CA LYS A 327 -15.78 24.42 -8.35
C LYS A 327 -14.36 24.56 -7.77
N THR A 328 -14.22 24.38 -6.46
CA THR A 328 -12.93 24.42 -5.73
C THR A 328 -11.94 23.37 -6.23
N PHE A 329 -12.40 22.22 -6.72
CA PHE A 329 -11.53 21.19 -7.32
C PHE A 329 -10.77 21.78 -8.52
N TRP A 330 -11.47 22.42 -9.44
CA TRP A 330 -10.90 23.00 -10.65
C TRP A 330 -10.01 24.23 -10.38
N GLU A 331 -10.33 24.98 -9.33
CA GLU A 331 -9.59 26.19 -8.94
C GLU A 331 -8.33 25.89 -8.12
N ARG A 332 -8.30 24.78 -7.38
CA ARG A 332 -7.27 24.53 -6.35
C ARG A 332 -6.38 23.32 -6.63
N SER A 333 -6.75 22.45 -7.56
CA SER A 333 -5.93 21.30 -7.96
C SER A 333 -4.66 21.75 -8.70
N LEU A 334 -3.66 20.89 -8.72
CA LEU A 334 -2.45 21.05 -9.51
C LEU A 334 -2.45 20.01 -10.63
N PHE A 335 -2.65 20.45 -11.88
CA PHE A 335 -2.69 19.57 -13.05
C PHE A 335 -1.42 19.63 -13.89
N VAL A 336 -0.65 20.71 -13.79
CA VAL A 336 0.54 20.93 -14.60
C VAL A 336 1.70 21.33 -13.70
N LYS A 337 2.91 20.82 -13.96
CA LYS A 337 4.10 21.24 -13.21
C LYS A 337 4.35 22.74 -13.38
N PRO A 338 4.37 23.55 -12.30
CA PRO A 338 4.73 24.96 -12.36
C PRO A 338 6.17 25.15 -12.86
N ARG A 339 6.42 26.30 -13.49
CA ARG A 339 7.77 26.66 -13.98
C ARG A 339 8.59 27.43 -12.95
N ASP A 340 7.95 27.97 -11.95
CA ASP A 340 8.47 28.96 -11.00
C ASP A 340 8.78 28.35 -9.62
N ARG A 341 8.47 27.07 -9.39
CA ARG A 341 8.68 26.42 -8.10
C ARG A 341 8.78 24.90 -8.22
N GLU A 342 9.36 24.29 -7.22
CA GLU A 342 9.38 22.83 -7.08
C GLU A 342 8.10 22.33 -6.40
N VAL A 343 7.61 21.18 -6.88
CA VAL A 343 6.40 20.49 -6.40
C VAL A 343 6.62 18.99 -6.39
N VAL A 344 5.84 18.29 -5.58
CA VAL A 344 5.78 16.82 -5.62
C VAL A 344 4.87 16.41 -6.77
N CYS A 345 5.46 15.94 -7.88
CA CYS A 345 4.71 15.56 -9.10
C CYS A 345 3.95 14.23 -9.00
N HIS A 346 4.23 13.38 -8.01
CA HIS A 346 3.51 12.12 -7.82
C HIS A 346 2.00 12.37 -7.70
N ALA A 347 1.20 11.66 -8.50
CA ALA A 347 -0.26 11.79 -8.48
C ALA A 347 -0.82 11.49 -7.08
N SER A 348 -1.81 12.26 -6.66
CA SER A 348 -2.51 12.03 -5.39
C SER A 348 -3.83 12.78 -5.32
N ALA A 349 -4.85 12.11 -4.81
CA ALA A 349 -6.15 12.67 -4.50
C ALA A 349 -6.21 13.18 -3.06
N TRP A 350 -6.83 14.32 -2.84
CA TRP A 350 -6.89 15.00 -1.55
C TRP A 350 -8.33 15.37 -1.20
N ASP A 351 -8.70 15.16 0.06
CA ASP A 351 -9.81 15.82 0.72
C ASP A 351 -9.25 16.70 1.85
N ILE A 352 -9.30 18.02 1.67
CA ILE A 352 -8.63 18.97 2.56
C ILE A 352 -9.42 19.23 3.84
N ASP A 353 -10.75 19.19 3.74
CA ASP A 353 -11.63 19.58 4.86
C ASP A 353 -12.57 18.46 5.33
N ASN A 354 -12.40 17.27 4.77
CA ASN A 354 -13.28 16.11 5.00
C ASN A 354 -14.75 16.41 4.70
N ARG A 355 -15.00 17.27 3.71
CA ARG A 355 -16.34 17.68 3.26
C ARG A 355 -16.44 17.76 1.74
N ASP A 356 -15.96 18.84 1.12
CA ASP A 356 -16.08 19.05 -0.34
C ASP A 356 -14.88 19.84 -0.94
N ASP A 357 -13.82 20.10 -0.17
CA ASP A 357 -12.57 20.67 -0.72
C ASP A 357 -11.67 19.57 -1.26
N LEU A 358 -12.20 18.88 -2.29
CA LEU A 358 -11.49 17.84 -3.02
C LEU A 358 -10.45 18.47 -3.96
N ARG A 359 -9.29 17.82 -4.10
CA ARG A 359 -8.23 18.25 -5.02
C ARG A 359 -7.50 17.06 -5.62
N LEU A 360 -6.96 17.26 -6.80
CA LEU A 360 -6.01 16.38 -7.47
C LEU A 360 -4.68 17.10 -7.59
N LYS A 361 -3.59 16.44 -7.23
CA LYS A 361 -2.23 16.91 -7.48
C LYS A 361 -1.53 15.93 -8.42
N MET A 362 -1.18 16.41 -9.60
CA MET A 362 -0.49 15.62 -10.62
C MET A 362 0.22 16.55 -11.61
N CYS A 363 1.42 16.18 -12.08
CA CYS A 363 2.08 16.85 -13.21
C CYS A 363 1.73 16.09 -14.49
N ILE A 364 0.52 16.29 -14.99
CA ILE A 364 -0.06 15.53 -16.09
C ILE A 364 0.78 15.68 -17.36
N GLN A 365 1.01 14.56 -18.03
CA GLN A 365 1.56 14.48 -19.38
C GLN A 365 0.52 13.86 -20.32
N ILE A 366 0.52 14.26 -21.58
CA ILE A 366 -0.43 13.73 -22.55
C ILE A 366 0.01 12.34 -23.00
N ARG A 367 -0.42 11.33 -22.22
CA ARG A 367 -0.09 9.92 -22.44
C ARG A 367 -1.15 9.01 -21.81
N ASP A 368 -1.19 7.75 -22.24
CA ASP A 368 -2.14 6.73 -21.78
C ASP A 368 -2.04 6.45 -20.27
N GLU A 369 -0.83 6.34 -19.73
CA GLU A 369 -0.62 6.10 -18.31
C GLU A 369 -1.29 7.19 -17.44
N ASP A 370 -1.10 8.47 -17.79
CA ASP A 370 -1.67 9.58 -17.04
C ASP A 370 -3.18 9.66 -17.20
N PHE A 371 -3.72 9.30 -18.38
CA PHE A 371 -5.17 9.19 -18.58
C PHE A 371 -5.79 8.15 -17.66
N VAL A 372 -5.15 6.98 -17.51
CA VAL A 372 -5.56 5.93 -16.58
C VAL A 372 -5.43 6.39 -15.13
N THR A 373 -4.29 7.00 -14.78
CA THR A 373 -4.02 7.51 -13.43
C THR A 373 -5.04 8.56 -12.99
N ILE A 374 -5.45 9.48 -13.87
CA ILE A 374 -6.51 10.46 -13.59
C ILE A 374 -7.81 9.76 -13.16
N HIS A 375 -8.23 8.72 -13.87
CA HIS A 375 -9.44 7.97 -13.52
C HIS A 375 -9.30 7.27 -12.18
N HIS A 376 -8.12 6.72 -11.87
CA HIS A 376 -7.78 6.11 -10.59
C HIS A 376 -7.87 7.14 -9.43
N GLU A 377 -7.19 8.27 -9.56
CA GLU A 377 -7.16 9.31 -8.51
C GLU A 377 -8.54 9.93 -8.26
N LEU A 378 -9.33 10.12 -9.32
CA LEU A 378 -10.71 10.58 -9.16
C LEU A 378 -11.57 9.52 -8.44
N GLY A 379 -11.25 8.24 -8.55
CA GLY A 379 -11.87 7.18 -7.76
C GLY A 379 -11.69 7.43 -6.25
N HIS A 380 -10.50 7.83 -5.83
CA HIS A 380 -10.25 8.24 -4.46
C HIS A 380 -11.07 9.47 -4.05
N ASN A 381 -11.11 10.54 -4.88
CA ASN A 381 -11.89 11.73 -4.58
C ASN A 381 -13.39 11.44 -4.44
N ILE A 382 -13.94 10.59 -5.31
CA ILE A 382 -15.35 10.19 -5.23
C ILE A 382 -15.63 9.36 -3.96
N TYR A 383 -14.71 8.49 -3.56
CA TYR A 383 -14.84 7.74 -2.32
C TYR A 383 -14.79 8.65 -1.09
N GLN A 384 -13.82 9.57 -1.04
CA GLN A 384 -13.70 10.59 0.01
C GLN A 384 -15.00 11.39 0.15
N ARG A 385 -15.56 11.83 -0.96
CA ARG A 385 -16.81 12.58 -1.00
C ARG A 385 -18.02 11.75 -0.54
N ALA A 386 -18.06 10.46 -0.87
CA ALA A 386 -19.18 9.60 -0.53
C ALA A 386 -19.33 9.39 0.98
N TYR A 387 -18.23 9.17 1.70
CA TYR A 387 -18.26 8.97 3.15
C TYR A 387 -18.16 10.26 3.99
N ASN A 388 -18.12 11.46 3.40
CA ASN A 388 -17.93 12.71 4.13
C ASN A 388 -19.08 13.09 5.10
N ARG A 389 -20.19 12.35 5.06
CA ARG A 389 -21.31 12.48 6.01
C ARG A 389 -21.19 11.56 7.22
N GLN A 390 -20.23 10.66 7.21
CA GLN A 390 -19.96 9.79 8.35
C GLN A 390 -19.32 10.57 9.51
N PRO A 391 -19.42 10.09 10.77
CA PRO A 391 -18.56 10.56 11.85
C PRO A 391 -17.07 10.40 11.48
N PHE A 392 -16.21 11.26 12.00
CA PHE A 392 -14.79 11.34 11.61
C PHE A 392 -14.06 9.99 11.63
N LEU A 393 -14.26 9.19 12.68
CA LEU A 393 -13.62 7.87 12.81
C LEU A 393 -14.11 6.83 11.77
N PHE A 394 -15.15 7.13 11.01
CA PHE A 394 -15.66 6.31 9.93
C PHE A 394 -15.36 6.87 8.53
N MET A 395 -14.70 8.03 8.44
CA MET A 395 -14.35 8.69 7.17
C MET A 395 -13.07 8.10 6.57
N ASP A 396 -13.15 6.83 6.14
CA ASP A 396 -12.10 6.14 5.39
C ASP A 396 -12.72 5.00 4.59
N GLY A 397 -11.97 4.35 3.71
CA GLY A 397 -12.39 3.13 3.02
C GLY A 397 -12.66 1.99 4.00
N ALA A 398 -13.55 1.06 3.64
CA ALA A 398 -13.97 -0.05 4.51
C ALA A 398 -12.79 -0.85 5.09
N ASN A 399 -11.70 -0.97 4.32
CA ASN A 399 -10.32 -1.22 4.77
C ASN A 399 -9.36 -0.55 3.77
N ASP A 400 -8.07 -0.51 4.07
CA ASP A 400 -7.08 0.18 3.23
C ASP A 400 -6.91 -0.40 1.81
N GLY A 401 -7.32 -1.64 1.56
CA GLY A 401 -7.37 -2.22 0.21
C GLY A 401 -8.54 -1.72 -0.66
N PHE A 402 -9.62 -1.22 -0.05
CA PHE A 402 -10.80 -0.75 -0.79
C PHE A 402 -10.55 0.55 -1.54
N HIS A 403 -9.81 1.50 -0.93
CA HIS A 403 -9.50 2.76 -1.58
C HIS A 403 -8.70 2.55 -2.88
N GLU A 404 -7.64 1.77 -2.82
CA GLU A 404 -6.84 1.41 -3.99
C GLU A 404 -7.65 0.60 -5.01
N ALA A 405 -8.47 -0.35 -4.54
CA ALA A 405 -9.27 -1.18 -5.42
C ALA A 405 -10.33 -0.39 -6.21
N ILE A 406 -10.89 0.69 -5.66
CA ILE A 406 -11.87 1.52 -6.37
C ILE A 406 -11.21 2.27 -7.53
N GLY A 407 -10.09 2.96 -7.30
CA GLY A 407 -9.35 3.63 -8.36
C GLY A 407 -8.98 2.66 -9.50
N ASP A 408 -8.44 1.51 -9.14
CA ASP A 408 -8.09 0.45 -10.09
C ASP A 408 -9.31 -0.15 -10.83
N THR A 409 -10.47 -0.29 -10.16
CA THR A 409 -11.71 -0.77 -10.79
C THR A 409 -12.17 0.16 -11.91
N ILE A 410 -12.08 1.47 -11.69
CA ILE A 410 -12.40 2.47 -12.72
C ILE A 410 -11.38 2.39 -13.87
N ALA A 411 -10.10 2.25 -13.55
CA ALA A 411 -9.03 2.09 -14.53
C ALA A 411 -9.22 0.83 -15.42
N LEU A 412 -9.74 -0.27 -14.88
CA LEU A 412 -10.09 -1.46 -15.68
C LEU A 412 -11.18 -1.18 -16.71
N SER A 413 -12.09 -0.24 -16.46
CA SER A 413 -13.17 0.15 -17.38
C SER A 413 -12.71 1.01 -18.56
N ILE A 414 -11.44 1.44 -18.59
CA ILE A 414 -10.84 2.14 -19.73
C ILE A 414 -10.49 1.08 -20.80
N THR A 415 -11.53 0.65 -21.49
CA THR A 415 -11.46 -0.35 -22.58
C THR A 415 -11.61 0.32 -23.93
N PRO A 416 -11.29 -0.34 -25.05
CA PRO A 416 -11.57 0.18 -26.39
C PRO A 416 -13.04 0.58 -26.57
N GLU A 417 -13.97 -0.15 -25.96
CA GLU A 417 -15.41 0.18 -25.98
C GLU A 417 -15.71 1.52 -25.30
N TYR A 418 -15.11 1.77 -24.12
CA TYR A 418 -15.20 3.07 -23.46
C TYR A 418 -14.62 4.18 -24.32
N LEU A 419 -13.41 3.98 -24.85
CA LEU A 419 -12.73 4.99 -25.68
C LEU A 419 -13.53 5.34 -26.94
N LYS A 420 -14.24 4.37 -27.53
CA LYS A 420 -15.18 4.60 -28.63
C LYS A 420 -16.39 5.40 -28.17
N LYS A 421 -17.01 5.03 -27.04
CA LYS A 421 -18.18 5.74 -26.50
C LYS A 421 -17.88 7.23 -26.23
N VAL A 422 -16.68 7.56 -25.78
CA VAL A 422 -16.28 8.95 -25.50
C VAL A 422 -15.64 9.66 -26.72
N GLY A 423 -15.60 9.03 -27.89
CA GLY A 423 -15.13 9.63 -29.14
C GLY A 423 -13.61 9.71 -29.31
N LEU A 424 -12.86 8.99 -28.47
CA LEU A 424 -11.40 8.88 -28.61
C LEU A 424 -11.03 7.86 -29.68
N LEU A 425 -11.77 6.75 -29.81
CA LEU A 425 -11.63 5.79 -30.90
C LEU A 425 -12.83 5.86 -31.85
N GLU A 426 -12.60 5.72 -33.13
CA GLU A 426 -13.67 5.60 -34.14
C GLU A 426 -14.23 4.18 -34.17
N ASN A 427 -13.35 3.21 -34.12
CA ASN A 427 -13.69 1.78 -34.14
C ASN A 427 -12.93 1.03 -33.06
N VAL A 428 -13.57 0.02 -32.47
CA VAL A 428 -12.89 -0.92 -31.59
C VAL A 428 -11.97 -1.78 -32.45
N PRO A 429 -10.65 -1.80 -32.16
CA PRO A 429 -9.72 -2.64 -32.92
C PRO A 429 -10.10 -4.11 -32.81
N GLN A 430 -10.11 -4.79 -33.93
CA GLN A 430 -10.16 -6.26 -33.95
C GLN A 430 -8.76 -6.77 -33.62
N SER A 431 -8.42 -6.83 -32.34
CA SER A 431 -7.13 -7.31 -31.85
C SER A 431 -7.29 -8.65 -31.13
N ASP A 432 -6.22 -9.43 -31.14
CA ASP A 432 -6.11 -10.58 -30.24
C ASP A 432 -6.04 -10.06 -28.80
N ASP A 433 -7.08 -10.33 -28.03
CA ASP A 433 -7.18 -9.94 -26.60
C ASP A 433 -6.01 -10.47 -25.76
N THR A 434 -5.34 -11.53 -26.23
CA THR A 434 -4.19 -12.14 -25.56
C THR A 434 -3.06 -11.14 -25.32
N ALA A 435 -2.76 -10.27 -26.28
CA ALA A 435 -1.70 -9.28 -26.16
C ALA A 435 -2.01 -8.22 -25.10
N LEU A 436 -3.27 -7.76 -25.07
CA LEU A 436 -3.77 -6.82 -24.04
C LEU A 436 -3.74 -7.47 -22.66
N LEU A 437 -4.26 -8.70 -22.54
CA LEU A 437 -4.30 -9.45 -21.29
C LEU A 437 -2.90 -9.78 -20.78
N LEU A 438 -1.95 -10.13 -21.66
CA LEU A 438 -0.57 -10.39 -21.27
C LEU A 438 0.09 -9.11 -20.70
N ARG A 439 -0.09 -7.97 -21.37
CA ARG A 439 0.43 -6.69 -20.88
C ARG A 439 -0.14 -6.36 -19.49
N ARG A 440 -1.45 -6.52 -19.29
CA ARG A 440 -2.08 -6.31 -17.98
C ARG A 440 -1.64 -7.33 -16.92
N ALA A 441 -1.42 -8.59 -17.32
CA ALA A 441 -0.92 -9.60 -16.38
C ALA A 441 0.52 -9.33 -15.93
N MET A 442 1.36 -8.76 -16.80
CA MET A 442 2.72 -8.36 -16.44
C MET A 442 2.75 -7.22 -15.40
N ASP A 443 1.70 -6.43 -15.30
CA ASP A 443 1.46 -5.47 -14.23
C ASP A 443 0.73 -6.15 -13.05
N LYS A 444 -0.53 -6.51 -13.22
CA LYS A 444 -1.44 -6.88 -12.13
C LYS A 444 -1.18 -8.27 -11.52
N VAL A 445 -0.87 -9.28 -12.34
CA VAL A 445 -0.64 -10.64 -11.84
C VAL A 445 0.80 -10.79 -11.32
N ALA A 446 1.79 -10.23 -12.02
CA ALA A 446 3.19 -10.26 -11.58
C ALA A 446 3.40 -9.59 -10.22
N PHE A 447 2.60 -8.59 -9.88
CA PHE A 447 2.68 -7.85 -8.61
C PHE A 447 2.22 -8.67 -7.39
N LEU A 448 1.27 -9.59 -7.56
CA LEU A 448 0.59 -10.28 -6.44
C LEU A 448 1.54 -10.90 -5.41
N PRO A 449 2.55 -11.70 -5.79
CA PRO A 449 3.44 -12.29 -4.78
C PRO A 449 4.28 -11.27 -4.03
N PHE A 450 4.70 -10.19 -4.68
CA PHE A 450 5.45 -9.13 -4.05
C PHE A 450 4.57 -8.32 -3.07
N GLY A 451 3.34 -7.99 -3.49
CA GLY A 451 2.35 -7.35 -2.63
C GLY A 451 2.06 -8.13 -1.35
N LEU A 452 2.05 -9.47 -1.45
CA LEU A 452 1.85 -10.36 -0.32
C LEU A 452 3.09 -10.46 0.58
N MET A 453 4.29 -10.72 0.02
CA MET A 453 5.43 -11.19 0.79
C MET A 453 6.07 -10.12 1.68
N ILE A 454 5.96 -8.83 1.36
CA ILE A 454 6.55 -7.75 2.16
C ILE A 454 6.02 -7.76 3.58
N ASP A 455 4.70 -7.81 3.76
CA ASP A 455 4.11 -7.82 5.09
C ASP A 455 4.21 -9.20 5.75
N GLN A 456 4.23 -10.29 5.00
CA GLN A 456 4.57 -11.62 5.52
C GLN A 456 5.96 -11.60 6.18
N TRP A 457 6.94 -10.91 5.57
CA TRP A 457 8.26 -10.71 6.15
C TRP A 457 8.20 -9.83 7.40
N ARG A 458 7.52 -8.66 7.32
CA ARG A 458 7.41 -7.73 8.45
C ARG A 458 6.69 -8.35 9.65
N TRP A 459 5.63 -9.12 9.44
CA TRP A 459 4.93 -9.79 10.54
C TRP A 459 5.82 -10.77 11.26
N LYS A 460 6.65 -11.54 10.54
CA LYS A 460 7.65 -12.44 11.14
C LYS A 460 8.76 -11.69 11.90
N VAL A 461 9.15 -10.53 11.43
CA VAL A 461 10.09 -9.63 12.13
C VAL A 461 9.44 -9.09 13.41
N MET A 462 8.20 -8.62 13.33
CA MET A 462 7.46 -8.00 14.44
C MET A 462 7.06 -9.04 15.51
N ASP A 463 6.65 -10.24 15.15
CA ASP A 463 6.34 -11.28 16.12
C ASP A 463 7.59 -12.00 16.69
N GLY A 464 8.76 -11.69 16.13
CA GLY A 464 10.06 -12.22 16.55
C GLY A 464 10.34 -13.66 16.10
N SER A 465 9.52 -14.25 15.22
CA SER A 465 9.80 -15.56 14.61
C SER A 465 10.97 -15.47 13.63
N LEU A 466 11.19 -14.32 12.98
CA LEU A 466 12.38 -14.01 12.22
C LEU A 466 13.31 -13.10 13.05
N LYS A 467 14.49 -13.61 13.36
CA LYS A 467 15.47 -12.90 14.19
C LYS A 467 16.27 -11.87 13.38
N PRO A 468 16.82 -10.82 14.02
CA PRO A 468 17.68 -9.86 13.33
C PRO A 468 18.86 -10.46 12.58
N ALA A 469 19.39 -11.59 13.04
CA ALA A 469 20.47 -12.32 12.38
C ALA A 469 20.07 -12.99 11.05
N ASP A 470 18.77 -13.11 10.77
CA ASP A 470 18.22 -13.83 9.62
C ASP A 470 17.34 -12.94 8.73
N TYR A 471 17.35 -11.62 8.90
CA TYR A 471 16.45 -10.70 8.20
C TYR A 471 16.57 -10.80 6.68
N ASN A 472 17.80 -10.80 6.17
CA ASN A 472 18.02 -10.85 4.71
C ASN A 472 17.74 -12.25 4.15
N LYS A 473 18.12 -13.30 4.89
CA LYS A 473 17.78 -14.69 4.56
C LYS A 473 16.28 -14.90 4.46
N GLY A 474 15.52 -14.49 5.49
CA GLY A 474 14.06 -14.63 5.49
C GLY A 474 13.37 -13.79 4.41
N TRP A 475 13.96 -12.66 4.00
CA TRP A 475 13.50 -11.90 2.85
C TRP A 475 13.61 -12.71 1.55
N TRP A 476 14.78 -13.32 1.29
CA TRP A 476 15.01 -14.09 0.08
C TRP A 476 14.23 -15.42 0.07
N GLU A 477 14.07 -16.08 1.22
CA GLU A 477 13.18 -17.25 1.33
C GLU A 477 11.76 -16.94 0.87
N LEU A 478 11.22 -15.77 1.21
CA LEU A 478 9.89 -15.35 0.79
C LEU A 478 9.85 -14.94 -0.69
N ARG A 479 10.90 -14.26 -1.20
CA ARG A 479 11.01 -13.93 -2.62
C ARG A 479 11.08 -15.17 -3.51
N GLU A 480 11.85 -16.15 -3.11
CA GLU A 480 11.91 -17.44 -3.80
C GLU A 480 10.58 -18.18 -3.71
N LYS A 481 9.99 -18.25 -2.51
CA LYS A 481 8.71 -18.95 -2.29
C LYS A 481 7.58 -18.36 -3.12
N TYR A 482 7.42 -17.05 -3.12
CA TYR A 482 6.25 -16.40 -3.72
C TYR A 482 6.50 -15.85 -5.12
N GLN A 483 7.65 -15.22 -5.37
CA GLN A 483 7.95 -14.61 -6.66
C GLN A 483 8.69 -15.54 -7.64
N GLY A 484 9.37 -16.58 -7.16
CA GLY A 484 10.21 -17.40 -8.02
C GLY A 484 11.42 -16.65 -8.60
N VAL A 485 12.02 -15.74 -7.82
CA VAL A 485 13.18 -14.95 -8.23
C VAL A 485 14.38 -15.19 -7.34
N ALA A 486 15.58 -15.09 -7.91
CA ALA A 486 16.85 -15.20 -7.21
C ALA A 486 17.64 -13.88 -7.30
N PRO A 487 18.52 -13.56 -6.33
CA PRO A 487 19.41 -12.41 -6.43
C PRO A 487 20.40 -12.59 -7.57
N PRO A 488 20.83 -11.52 -8.28
CA PRO A 488 21.81 -11.63 -9.37
C PRO A 488 23.23 -11.97 -8.88
N VAL A 489 23.50 -11.71 -7.60
CA VAL A 489 24.76 -11.99 -6.91
C VAL A 489 24.47 -12.62 -5.54
N ALA A 490 25.44 -13.37 -5.00
CA ALA A 490 25.32 -13.89 -3.64
C ALA A 490 25.07 -12.77 -2.64
N ARG A 491 24.14 -12.98 -1.73
CA ARG A 491 23.79 -12.07 -0.65
C ARG A 491 24.18 -12.66 0.69
N SER A 492 24.22 -11.82 1.70
CA SER A 492 24.59 -12.23 3.06
C SER A 492 23.76 -11.45 4.09
N GLU A 493 23.99 -11.72 5.38
CA GLU A 493 23.38 -10.93 6.46
C GLU A 493 24.09 -9.57 6.70
N SER A 494 25.19 -9.27 6.00
CA SER A 494 25.70 -7.90 5.93
C SER A 494 24.89 -6.98 5.02
N ASP A 495 24.09 -7.58 4.13
CA ASP A 495 23.11 -6.89 3.32
C ASP A 495 21.78 -6.70 4.09
N PHE A 496 20.95 -5.80 3.62
CA PHE A 496 19.60 -5.61 4.13
C PHE A 496 18.68 -5.18 2.98
N ASP A 497 18.43 -6.13 2.07
CA ASP A 497 17.64 -5.89 0.85
C ASP A 497 16.22 -5.38 1.10
N PRO A 498 15.50 -5.78 2.19
CA PRO A 498 14.24 -5.15 2.56
C PRO A 498 14.33 -3.64 2.73
N GLY A 499 15.47 -3.12 3.25
CA GLY A 499 15.71 -1.69 3.45
C GLY A 499 15.83 -0.89 2.14
N ALA A 500 16.06 -1.56 1.01
CA ALA A 500 16.09 -0.92 -0.31
C ALA A 500 14.69 -0.74 -0.94
N LYS A 501 13.59 -1.10 -0.24
CA LYS A 501 12.21 -0.85 -0.64
C LYS A 501 11.57 0.18 0.30
N TYR A 502 11.18 1.34 -0.24
CA TYR A 502 10.63 2.49 0.50
C TYR A 502 9.70 2.13 1.66
N HIS A 503 8.73 1.25 1.41
CA HIS A 503 7.69 0.90 2.37
C HIS A 503 8.21 0.22 3.65
N VAL A 504 9.41 -0.33 3.63
CA VAL A 504 10.03 -0.94 4.81
C VAL A 504 10.62 0.13 5.73
N PRO A 505 11.56 1.00 5.31
CA PRO A 505 12.09 2.08 6.14
C PRO A 505 11.03 3.15 6.47
N ALA A 506 10.11 3.47 5.57
CA ALA A 506 9.00 4.40 5.81
C ALA A 506 7.85 3.78 6.63
N ASN A 507 7.94 2.50 6.95
CA ASN A 507 6.95 1.77 7.78
C ASN A 507 5.51 1.81 7.26
N VAL A 508 5.32 1.81 5.95
CA VAL A 508 4.00 1.81 5.30
C VAL A 508 3.49 0.39 5.11
N PRO A 509 2.30 0.00 5.63
CA PRO A 509 1.70 -1.31 5.38
C PRO A 509 1.54 -1.59 3.89
N TYR A 510 1.76 -2.83 3.45
CA TYR A 510 1.84 -3.18 2.03
C TYR A 510 0.77 -4.17 1.54
N THR A 511 0.20 -4.96 2.44
CA THR A 511 -0.85 -5.96 2.12
C THR A 511 -2.07 -5.34 1.45
N ARG A 512 -2.34 -4.03 1.68
CA ARG A 512 -3.39 -3.27 1.01
C ARG A 512 -3.35 -3.39 -0.51
N TYR A 513 -2.15 -3.34 -1.09
CA TYR A 513 -1.96 -3.44 -2.54
C TYR A 513 -2.24 -4.86 -3.06
N PHE A 514 -1.87 -5.90 -2.30
CA PHE A 514 -2.23 -7.28 -2.62
C PHE A 514 -3.75 -7.47 -2.64
N LEU A 515 -4.44 -6.96 -1.62
CA LEU A 515 -5.90 -7.03 -1.54
C LEU A 515 -6.56 -6.22 -2.66
N ALA A 516 -6.06 -5.02 -2.92
CA ALA A 516 -6.59 -4.15 -3.98
C ALA A 516 -6.50 -4.81 -5.36
N HIS A 517 -5.37 -5.47 -5.66
CA HIS A 517 -5.19 -6.18 -6.93
C HIS A 517 -6.15 -7.35 -7.13
N ILE A 518 -6.75 -7.87 -6.08
CA ILE A 518 -7.80 -8.90 -6.15
C ILE A 518 -9.20 -8.25 -6.14
N LEU A 519 -9.43 -7.33 -5.21
CA LEU A 519 -10.72 -6.65 -5.03
C LEU A 519 -11.16 -5.88 -6.27
N GLN A 520 -10.24 -5.24 -6.99
CA GLN A 520 -10.57 -4.50 -8.21
C GLN A 520 -11.33 -5.35 -9.23
N PHE A 521 -10.95 -6.61 -9.41
CA PHE A 521 -11.65 -7.52 -10.33
C PHE A 521 -13.00 -7.97 -9.77
N GLN A 522 -13.10 -8.18 -8.45
CA GLN A 522 -14.36 -8.55 -7.81
C GLN A 522 -15.39 -7.41 -7.90
N PHE A 523 -14.95 -6.17 -7.67
CA PHE A 523 -15.77 -4.97 -7.87
C PHE A 523 -16.12 -4.77 -9.34
N TYR A 524 -15.15 -4.92 -10.24
CA TYR A 524 -15.36 -4.77 -11.67
C TYR A 524 -16.40 -5.75 -12.20
N ARG A 525 -16.30 -7.05 -11.85
CA ARG A 525 -17.29 -8.06 -12.20
C ARG A 525 -18.69 -7.69 -11.71
N ALA A 526 -18.80 -7.23 -10.45
CA ALA A 526 -20.08 -6.84 -9.89
C ALA A 526 -20.71 -5.65 -10.62
N LEU A 527 -19.92 -4.64 -11.01
CA LEU A 527 -20.41 -3.50 -11.80
C LEU A 527 -20.77 -3.89 -13.23
N CYS A 528 -20.01 -4.77 -13.86
CA CYS A 528 -20.29 -5.28 -15.18
C CYS A 528 -21.60 -6.10 -15.21
N ASN A 529 -21.82 -6.94 -14.21
CA ASN A 529 -23.07 -7.69 -14.05
C ASN A 529 -24.28 -6.75 -13.84
N GLU A 530 -24.12 -5.72 -13.00
CA GLU A 530 -25.15 -4.70 -12.77
C GLU A 530 -25.44 -3.90 -14.05
N ALA A 531 -24.44 -3.67 -14.89
CA ALA A 531 -24.60 -3.03 -16.19
C ALA A 531 -25.22 -3.95 -17.26
N GLY A 532 -25.52 -5.22 -16.93
CA GLY A 532 -26.09 -6.18 -17.87
C GLY A 532 -25.11 -6.67 -18.93
N TYR A 533 -23.80 -6.56 -18.69
CA TYR A 533 -22.79 -7.02 -19.63
C TYR A 533 -22.66 -8.55 -19.62
N ASN A 534 -22.71 -9.19 -20.79
CA ASN A 534 -22.67 -10.64 -20.94
C ASN A 534 -21.47 -11.15 -21.80
N GLY A 535 -20.54 -10.27 -22.16
CA GLY A 535 -19.32 -10.62 -22.90
C GLY A 535 -18.18 -11.08 -21.98
N PRO A 536 -16.98 -11.32 -22.55
CA PRO A 536 -15.78 -11.59 -21.77
C PRO A 536 -15.47 -10.42 -20.81
N LEU A 537 -15.19 -10.75 -19.54
CA LEU A 537 -15.08 -9.73 -18.47
C LEU A 537 -14.08 -8.62 -18.82
N HIS A 538 -12.96 -8.93 -19.46
CA HIS A 538 -11.94 -7.95 -19.84
C HIS A 538 -12.37 -6.91 -20.90
N GLY A 539 -13.47 -7.16 -21.61
CA GLY A 539 -14.05 -6.21 -22.58
C GLY A 539 -15.16 -5.32 -22.00
N CYS A 540 -15.53 -5.50 -20.72
CA CYS A 540 -16.63 -4.74 -20.13
C CYS A 540 -16.31 -3.24 -20.03
N ALA A 541 -17.33 -2.41 -20.28
CA ALA A 541 -17.34 -1.00 -19.93
C ALA A 541 -18.70 -0.66 -19.32
N PHE A 542 -18.71 -0.30 -18.04
CA PHE A 542 -19.91 0.12 -17.33
C PHE A 542 -20.14 1.64 -17.36
N TYR A 543 -19.41 2.36 -18.21
CA TYR A 543 -19.66 3.79 -18.49
C TYR A 543 -21.11 4.04 -18.91
N ASP A 544 -21.71 5.12 -18.44
CA ASP A 544 -23.10 5.52 -18.67
C ASP A 544 -24.14 4.58 -18.05
N ASN A 545 -23.77 3.82 -17.01
CA ASN A 545 -24.70 2.95 -16.28
C ASN A 545 -24.96 3.46 -14.86
N LYS A 546 -26.10 4.12 -14.66
CA LYS A 546 -26.48 4.72 -13.36
C LYS A 546 -26.81 3.66 -12.29
N GLN A 547 -27.22 2.45 -12.67
CA GLN A 547 -27.48 1.38 -11.71
C GLN A 547 -26.16 0.88 -11.13
N ALA A 548 -25.16 0.64 -11.97
CA ALA A 548 -23.81 0.33 -11.51
C ALA A 548 -23.25 1.44 -10.60
N GLY A 549 -23.46 2.72 -10.96
CA GLY A 549 -23.05 3.84 -10.12
C GLY A 549 -23.78 3.90 -8.78
N ALA A 550 -25.09 3.65 -8.73
CA ALA A 550 -25.84 3.61 -7.47
C ALA A 550 -25.38 2.48 -6.55
N LYS A 551 -25.07 1.31 -7.11
CA LYS A 551 -24.53 0.16 -6.37
C LYS A 551 -23.14 0.49 -5.81
N LEU A 552 -22.28 1.10 -6.61
CA LEU A 552 -20.96 1.57 -6.17
C LEU A 552 -21.12 2.57 -5.01
N ASN A 553 -21.96 3.61 -5.18
CA ASN A 553 -22.15 4.65 -4.18
C ASN A 553 -22.67 4.10 -2.84
N ALA A 554 -23.57 3.11 -2.86
CA ALA A 554 -24.09 2.47 -1.65
C ALA A 554 -22.99 1.84 -0.78
N MET A 555 -21.95 1.30 -1.40
CA MET A 555 -20.78 0.80 -0.68
C MET A 555 -19.88 1.97 -0.19
N LEU A 556 -19.62 2.96 -1.06
CA LEU A 556 -18.73 4.07 -0.76
C LEU A 556 -19.21 4.89 0.45
N GLU A 557 -20.53 5.15 0.54
CA GLU A 557 -21.13 5.91 1.64
C GLU A 557 -20.99 5.25 3.01
N MET A 558 -20.75 3.94 3.06
CA MET A 558 -20.57 3.23 4.33
C MET A 558 -19.29 3.63 5.04
N GLY A 559 -18.24 3.98 4.32
CA GLY A 559 -16.92 4.22 4.90
C GLY A 559 -16.48 3.05 5.80
N MET A 560 -15.95 3.36 6.99
CA MET A 560 -15.60 2.39 8.03
C MET A 560 -16.72 2.13 9.06
N SER A 561 -17.95 2.63 8.83
CA SER A 561 -19.06 2.50 9.80
C SER A 561 -19.47 1.06 10.08
N LYS A 562 -19.21 0.15 9.13
CA LYS A 562 -19.47 -1.29 9.22
C LYS A 562 -18.18 -2.08 8.99
N PRO A 563 -18.11 -3.34 9.46
CA PRO A 563 -17.05 -4.25 9.04
C PRO A 563 -16.99 -4.38 7.51
N TRP A 564 -15.78 -4.47 6.95
CA TRP A 564 -15.58 -4.51 5.50
C TRP A 564 -16.36 -5.63 4.76
N PRO A 565 -16.68 -6.81 5.37
CA PRO A 565 -17.51 -7.82 4.69
C PRO A 565 -18.92 -7.31 4.39
N GLU A 566 -19.47 -6.38 5.18
CA GLU A 566 -20.77 -5.76 4.91
C GLU A 566 -20.69 -4.78 3.74
N ALA A 567 -19.63 -3.99 3.65
CA ALA A 567 -19.36 -3.11 2.52
C ALA A 567 -19.15 -3.91 1.22
N LEU A 568 -18.36 -4.99 1.29
CA LEU A 568 -18.18 -5.91 0.16
C LEU A 568 -19.52 -6.50 -0.31
N LYS A 569 -20.35 -6.93 0.64
CA LYS A 569 -21.69 -7.47 0.34
C LYS A 569 -22.59 -6.45 -0.36
N ALA A 570 -22.56 -5.20 0.08
CA ALA A 570 -23.34 -4.13 -0.57
C ALA A 570 -22.95 -3.96 -2.04
N MET A 571 -21.66 -4.10 -2.35
CA MET A 571 -21.12 -3.96 -3.70
C MET A 571 -21.28 -5.22 -4.55
N THR A 572 -20.97 -6.40 -4.00
CA THR A 572 -20.79 -7.63 -4.78
C THR A 572 -21.82 -8.71 -4.48
N GLY A 573 -22.56 -8.59 -3.36
CA GLY A 573 -23.39 -9.66 -2.82
C GLY A 573 -22.60 -10.71 -2.01
N GLU A 574 -21.26 -10.66 -2.01
CA GLU A 574 -20.36 -11.59 -1.34
C GLU A 574 -19.81 -10.96 -0.05
N THR A 575 -19.54 -11.77 0.96
CA THR A 575 -18.99 -11.32 2.26
C THR A 575 -17.50 -11.64 2.44
N ARG A 576 -16.87 -12.20 1.41
CA ARG A 576 -15.49 -12.66 1.44
C ARG A 576 -14.75 -12.19 0.19
N ILE A 577 -13.52 -11.72 0.37
CA ILE A 577 -12.64 -11.43 -0.77
C ILE A 577 -12.34 -12.75 -1.49
N ASP A 578 -12.46 -12.74 -2.81
CA ASP A 578 -12.27 -13.93 -3.65
C ASP A 578 -11.63 -13.58 -4.99
N ALA A 579 -10.69 -14.41 -5.44
CA ALA A 579 -9.95 -14.16 -6.67
C ALA A 579 -10.61 -14.72 -7.94
N THR A 580 -11.80 -15.31 -7.85
CA THR A 580 -12.48 -15.91 -9.02
C THR A 580 -12.71 -14.91 -10.14
N ALA A 581 -13.04 -13.64 -9.82
CA ALA A 581 -13.21 -12.59 -10.81
C ALA A 581 -11.90 -12.25 -11.55
N LEU A 582 -10.78 -12.22 -10.85
CA LEU A 582 -9.45 -12.07 -11.45
C LEU A 582 -9.14 -13.25 -12.39
N LEU A 583 -9.39 -14.47 -11.92
CA LEU A 583 -9.16 -15.68 -12.72
C LEU A 583 -10.07 -15.72 -13.96
N GLU A 584 -11.33 -15.30 -13.85
CA GLU A 584 -12.26 -15.13 -14.97
C GLU A 584 -11.75 -14.10 -15.98
N TYR A 585 -11.30 -12.94 -15.50
CA TYR A 585 -10.75 -11.88 -16.36
C TYR A 585 -9.56 -12.36 -17.18
N PHE A 586 -8.66 -13.13 -16.59
CA PHE A 586 -7.45 -13.65 -17.24
C PHE A 586 -7.61 -15.08 -17.81
N ALA A 587 -8.79 -15.68 -17.81
CA ALA A 587 -9.00 -17.05 -18.26
C ALA A 587 -8.51 -17.29 -19.72
N PRO A 588 -8.78 -16.39 -20.70
CA PRO A 588 -8.25 -16.57 -22.05
C PRO A 588 -6.72 -16.57 -22.09
N LEU A 589 -6.09 -15.66 -21.34
CA LEU A 589 -4.63 -15.60 -21.23
C LEU A 589 -4.06 -16.86 -20.57
N LYS A 590 -4.68 -17.32 -19.46
CA LYS A 590 -4.22 -18.52 -18.74
C LYS A 590 -4.19 -19.73 -19.68
N LYS A 591 -5.23 -19.92 -20.47
CA LYS A 591 -5.30 -20.99 -21.47
C LYS A 591 -4.15 -20.87 -22.47
N TRP A 592 -3.97 -19.69 -23.04
CA TRP A 592 -2.90 -19.44 -24.00
C TRP A 592 -1.50 -19.66 -23.40
N LEU A 593 -1.25 -19.18 -22.18
CA LEU A 593 0.02 -19.39 -21.46
C LEU A 593 0.31 -20.88 -21.26
N ASP A 594 -0.69 -21.67 -20.88
CA ASP A 594 -0.54 -23.12 -20.68
C ASP A 594 -0.19 -23.83 -22.01
N GLU A 595 -0.84 -23.45 -23.11
CA GLU A 595 -0.54 -23.96 -24.44
C GLU A 595 0.91 -23.61 -24.88
N GLN A 596 1.35 -22.36 -24.64
CA GLN A 596 2.72 -21.93 -24.93
C GLN A 596 3.77 -22.67 -24.09
N ASN A 597 3.51 -22.82 -22.80
CA ASN A 597 4.40 -23.54 -21.89
C ASN A 597 4.49 -25.03 -22.25
N ALA A 598 3.38 -25.66 -22.58
CA ALA A 598 3.34 -27.05 -23.02
C ALA A 598 4.12 -27.25 -24.34
N ALA A 599 3.93 -26.36 -25.32
CA ALA A 599 4.66 -26.40 -26.60
C ALA A 599 6.17 -26.19 -26.39
N ALA A 600 6.58 -25.44 -25.40
CA ALA A 600 7.98 -25.25 -25.03
C ALA A 600 8.54 -26.37 -24.13
N GLY A 601 7.72 -27.34 -23.70
CA GLY A 601 8.12 -28.41 -22.77
C GLY A 601 8.42 -27.89 -21.34
N VAL A 602 7.88 -26.71 -20.96
CA VAL A 602 8.13 -26.05 -19.67
C VAL A 602 6.97 -26.28 -18.72
N LYS A 603 7.28 -26.72 -17.51
CA LYS A 603 6.28 -26.85 -16.44
C LYS A 603 6.17 -25.54 -15.65
N PRO A 604 4.96 -25.07 -15.31
CA PRO A 604 4.75 -24.00 -14.33
C PRO A 604 5.37 -24.33 -12.97
N GLY A 605 5.80 -23.29 -12.25
CA GLY A 605 6.44 -23.40 -10.95
C GLY A 605 7.97 -23.53 -11.01
N TRP A 606 8.56 -23.65 -9.85
CA TRP A 606 10.02 -23.75 -9.59
C TRP A 606 10.26 -24.56 -8.32
N MET A 607 11.52 -24.96 -8.09
CA MET A 607 11.94 -25.58 -6.85
C MET A 607 12.49 -24.54 -5.88
N LEU A 608 12.34 -24.79 -4.57
CA LEU A 608 12.93 -23.91 -3.56
C LEU A 608 14.37 -24.36 -3.29
N PRO A 609 15.36 -23.49 -3.45
CA PRO A 609 16.75 -23.81 -3.20
C PRO A 609 17.02 -23.99 -1.70
N GLN A 610 18.08 -24.76 -1.37
CA GLN A 610 18.48 -24.96 0.01
C GLN A 610 19.17 -23.73 0.63
N ASN A 611 19.75 -22.84 -0.19
CA ASN A 611 20.39 -21.62 0.23
C ASN A 611 19.84 -20.41 -0.54
N PRO A 612 18.90 -19.67 0.03
CA PRO A 612 18.25 -18.54 -0.62
C PRO A 612 19.17 -17.32 -0.86
N LEU A 613 20.31 -17.26 -0.18
CA LEU A 613 21.29 -16.18 -0.36
C LEU A 613 22.31 -16.45 -1.48
N ALA A 614 22.32 -17.67 -2.03
CA ALA A 614 23.20 -18.01 -3.12
C ALA A 614 22.71 -17.38 -4.44
N GLY A 615 23.58 -16.65 -5.10
CA GLY A 615 23.35 -16.20 -6.47
C GLY A 615 23.51 -17.35 -7.49
N PRO A 616 23.12 -17.14 -8.76
CA PRO A 616 23.18 -18.16 -9.82
C PRO A 616 24.55 -18.82 -10.01
N VAL A 617 25.64 -18.10 -9.71
CA VAL A 617 27.02 -18.59 -9.85
C VAL A 617 27.41 -19.57 -8.74
N ALA A 618 26.89 -19.39 -7.53
CA ALA A 618 27.23 -20.26 -6.38
C ALA A 618 26.60 -21.65 -6.50
N SER A 619 25.43 -21.79 -7.14
CA SER A 619 24.77 -23.07 -7.35
C SER A 619 25.52 -24.01 -8.30
N ARG A 620 26.39 -23.49 -9.19
CA ARG A 620 27.24 -24.31 -10.08
C ARG A 620 28.46 -24.91 -9.40
N GLN A 621 29.02 -24.25 -8.39
CA GLN A 621 30.22 -24.75 -7.71
C GLN A 621 29.91 -25.89 -6.71
N SER A 622 28.74 -25.89 -6.08
CA SER A 622 28.34 -26.97 -5.17
C SER A 622 27.96 -28.27 -5.90
N ALA A 623 27.50 -28.19 -7.18
CA ALA A 623 27.19 -29.37 -7.99
C ALA A 623 28.43 -30.09 -8.54
N ILE A 624 29.58 -29.41 -8.62
CA ILE A 624 30.84 -29.99 -9.13
C ILE A 624 31.69 -30.58 -7.97
N GLY A 625 31.49 -30.14 -6.73
CA GLY A 625 32.22 -30.60 -5.55
C GLY A 625 31.76 -31.93 -4.94
N SER A 626 30.62 -32.49 -5.38
CA SER A 626 30.09 -33.78 -4.90
C SER A 626 30.35 -34.97 -5.86
N ALA A 627 31.19 -34.77 -6.91
CA ALA A 627 31.58 -35.79 -7.88
C ALA A 627 33.09 -36.09 -7.88
N GLN A 628 33.72 -36.07 -6.69
CA GLN A 628 35.07 -36.64 -6.48
C GLN A 628 35.07 -37.60 -5.31
#